data_d2bf64a5c733dbfa3cdf9fcd4c1359fa
#
_entry.id   d2bf64a5c733dbfa3cdf9fcd4c1359fa
#
_cell.length_a   1.000
_cell.length_b   1.000
_cell.length_c   1.000
_cell.angle_alpha   90.00
_cell.angle_beta   90.00
_cell.angle_gamma   90.00
#
_symmetry.space_group_name_H-M   'P 1'
#
loop_
_entity.id
_entity.type
_entity.pdbx_description
1 polymer ?
#
loop_
_entity_poly.entity_id
_entity_poly.type
_entity_poly.pdbx_seq_one_letter_code
_entity_poly.pdbx_strand_id
1 'polypeptide(L)'
;LSLHDALPILHIENVGGTVSMIERAKNLKEEKSQSFSASADMYHRFGAFQVNFLVEGFYTRLSDVFVLENIGERDGILIKERRNGSGAKVLGLSMEGKMAYLSLFQLQAGVTLQQSRYDEPEKWSETAPAEKKIFRTPNTYGYFTATYTPIKPLSLSLSGTYTGSMLVQHMAGYIDKDVAVNTRDFFDMGVKVAYDFKLYKSVDLQLSAGVQNVFNAYQNDFDQGVERDSGYIYGPAAPRSYFAGIKISY
;
A
#
# COMPACT_ATOMS: atom_id res chain seq x y z
N LEU A 1 -29.84 -12.51 20.52
CA LEU A 1 -30.11 -12.59 19.09
C LEU A 1 -28.91 -13.30 18.46
N SER A 2 -29.14 -14.55 18.04
CA SER A 2 -28.13 -15.35 17.33
C SER A 2 -27.90 -14.72 15.95
N LEU A 3 -26.66 -14.37 15.62
CA LEU A 3 -26.23 -13.89 14.30
C LEU A 3 -26.41 -14.94 13.17
N HIS A 4 -27.00 -16.10 13.47
CA HIS A 4 -27.19 -17.21 12.53
C HIS A 4 -28.40 -17.03 11.61
N ASP A 5 -29.30 -16.10 11.89
CA ASP A 5 -30.54 -15.88 11.12
C ASP A 5 -30.48 -14.61 10.25
N ALA A 6 -29.33 -13.95 10.14
CA ALA A 6 -29.15 -12.94 9.12
C ALA A 6 -29.17 -13.63 7.75
N LEU A 7 -30.16 -13.24 6.92
CA LEU A 7 -30.23 -13.58 5.51
C LEU A 7 -28.83 -13.56 4.87
N PRO A 8 -28.50 -14.45 3.93
CA PRO A 8 -27.22 -14.37 3.25
C PRO A 8 -27.11 -12.95 2.68
N ILE A 9 -26.19 -12.17 3.22
CA ILE A 9 -25.94 -10.83 2.72
C ILE A 9 -25.29 -11.03 1.36
N LEU A 10 -26.13 -10.98 0.35
CA LEU A 10 -25.72 -10.94 -1.04
C LEU A 10 -25.01 -9.61 -1.22
N HIS A 11 -23.69 -9.63 -1.31
CA HIS A 11 -22.93 -8.41 -1.55
C HIS A 11 -22.64 -8.31 -3.05
N ILE A 12 -23.16 -7.27 -3.66
CA ILE A 12 -22.88 -6.94 -5.06
C ILE A 12 -21.78 -5.89 -5.06
N GLU A 13 -20.65 -6.22 -5.65
CA GLU A 13 -19.56 -5.26 -5.88
C GLU A 13 -19.60 -4.81 -7.35
N ASN A 14 -19.45 -3.52 -7.55
CA ASN A 14 -19.23 -2.94 -8.88
C ASN A 14 -17.90 -2.19 -8.84
N VAL A 15 -16.88 -2.81 -9.42
CA VAL A 15 -15.53 -2.22 -9.51
C VAL A 15 -15.23 -1.93 -10.97
N GLY A 16 -15.16 -0.65 -11.33
CA GLY A 16 -14.82 -0.20 -12.68
C GLY A 16 -15.76 -0.69 -13.78
N GLY A 17 -17.02 -1.00 -13.45
CA GLY A 17 -18.01 -1.52 -14.39
C GLY A 17 -18.12 -3.04 -14.42
N THR A 18 -17.25 -3.78 -13.74
CA THR A 18 -17.38 -5.22 -13.55
C THR A 18 -18.26 -5.50 -12.34
N VAL A 19 -19.40 -6.17 -12.57
CA VAL A 19 -20.32 -6.55 -11.51
C VAL A 19 -19.95 -7.94 -11.03
N SER A 20 -19.75 -8.11 -9.73
CA SER A 20 -19.56 -9.41 -9.10
C SER A 20 -20.50 -9.58 -7.92
N MET A 21 -20.94 -10.82 -7.70
CA MET A 21 -21.76 -11.22 -6.58
C MET A 21 -20.93 -12.08 -5.63
N ILE A 22 -20.89 -11.72 -4.35
CA ILE A 22 -20.18 -12.48 -3.32
C ILE A 22 -21.21 -13.29 -2.53
N GLU A 23 -21.12 -14.61 -2.66
CA GLU A 23 -21.86 -15.57 -1.84
C GLU A 23 -21.00 -16.00 -0.64
N ARG A 24 -21.63 -16.45 0.41
CA ARG A 24 -20.97 -16.91 1.63
C ARG A 24 -21.09 -18.43 1.74
N ALA A 25 -19.97 -19.11 1.98
CA ALA A 25 -19.99 -20.54 2.27
C ALA A 25 -20.87 -20.85 3.49
N LYS A 26 -21.64 -21.94 3.42
CA LYS A 26 -22.59 -22.34 4.47
C LYS A 26 -21.94 -22.63 5.81
N ASN A 27 -20.68 -23.04 5.81
CA ASN A 27 -19.89 -23.42 6.98
C ASN A 27 -18.81 -22.39 7.31
N LEU A 28 -18.98 -21.12 6.92
CA LEU A 28 -18.03 -20.06 7.16
C LEU A 28 -17.82 -19.88 8.67
N LYS A 29 -16.57 -20.01 9.11
CA LYS A 29 -16.11 -19.79 10.48
C LYS A 29 -15.51 -18.40 10.62
N GLU A 30 -15.38 -17.91 11.85
CA GLU A 30 -14.67 -16.67 12.15
C GLU A 30 -13.17 -16.80 11.84
N GLU A 31 -12.59 -15.78 11.25
CA GLU A 31 -11.13 -15.66 11.14
C GLU A 31 -10.55 -15.29 12.51
N LYS A 32 -9.43 -15.91 12.87
CA LYS A 32 -8.73 -15.65 14.13
C LYS A 32 -7.30 -15.18 13.86
N SER A 33 -6.88 -14.15 14.57
CA SER A 33 -5.54 -13.61 14.51
C SER A 33 -4.84 -13.66 15.85
N GLN A 34 -3.57 -14.07 15.84
CA GLN A 34 -2.66 -13.96 16.97
C GLN A 34 -1.40 -13.25 16.50
N SER A 35 -1.07 -12.15 17.18
CA SER A 35 0.09 -11.33 16.82
C SER A 35 1.03 -11.18 18.00
N PHE A 36 2.33 -11.24 17.71
CA PHE A 36 3.40 -10.95 18.63
C PHE A 36 4.31 -9.91 17.99
N SER A 37 4.68 -8.89 18.75
CA SER A 37 5.72 -7.96 18.31
C SER A 37 6.65 -7.62 19.47
N ALA A 38 7.88 -7.28 19.12
CA ALA A 38 8.88 -6.77 20.03
C ALA A 38 9.63 -5.63 19.33
N SER A 39 9.81 -4.52 20.04
CA SER A 39 10.49 -3.36 19.51
C SER A 39 11.55 -2.85 20.47
N ALA A 40 12.60 -2.25 19.89
CA ALA A 40 13.61 -1.47 20.61
C ALA A 40 13.66 -0.07 19.99
N ASP A 41 13.55 0.93 20.84
CA ASP A 41 13.62 2.35 20.45
C ASP A 41 14.80 2.99 21.17
N MET A 42 15.68 3.63 20.41
CA MET A 42 16.88 4.27 20.91
C MET A 42 16.93 5.72 20.46
N TYR A 43 17.01 6.62 21.43
CA TYR A 43 17.23 8.03 21.19
C TYR A 43 18.60 8.44 21.69
N HIS A 44 19.32 9.19 20.87
CA HIS A 44 20.62 9.75 21.28
C HIS A 44 20.85 11.16 20.74
N ARG A 45 21.60 11.95 21.48
CA ARG A 45 22.01 13.30 21.09
C ARG A 45 23.53 13.43 21.09
N PHE A 46 24.09 13.76 19.93
CA PHE A 46 25.50 14.01 19.71
C PHE A 46 25.71 15.48 19.38
N GLY A 47 25.95 16.33 20.41
CA GLY A 47 26.07 17.78 20.22
C GLY A 47 24.79 18.36 19.58
N ALA A 48 24.90 18.82 18.33
CA ALA A 48 23.79 19.41 17.57
C ALA A 48 22.93 18.38 16.83
N PHE A 49 23.38 17.14 16.74
CA PHE A 49 22.62 16.04 16.13
C PHE A 49 21.70 15.38 17.15
N GLN A 50 20.48 15.12 16.72
CA GLN A 50 19.51 14.28 17.42
C GLN A 50 19.18 13.12 16.52
N VAL A 51 19.28 11.90 17.04
CA VAL A 51 18.97 10.67 16.29
C VAL A 51 18.01 9.81 17.10
N ASN A 52 17.10 9.18 16.39
CA ASN A 52 16.23 8.15 16.92
C ASN A 52 16.28 6.96 15.97
N PHE A 53 16.34 5.76 16.50
CA PHE A 53 16.33 4.53 15.74
C PHE A 53 15.40 3.54 16.41
N LEU A 54 14.40 3.09 15.67
CA LEU A 54 13.41 2.09 16.06
C LEU A 54 13.59 0.83 15.21
N VAL A 55 13.61 -0.32 15.88
CA VAL A 55 13.54 -1.64 15.23
C VAL A 55 12.39 -2.40 15.85
N GLU A 56 11.54 -3.01 15.03
CA GLU A 56 10.44 -3.85 15.45
C GLU A 56 10.43 -5.16 14.67
N GLY A 57 10.48 -6.29 15.38
CA GLY A 57 10.18 -7.61 14.83
C GLY A 57 8.73 -7.97 15.11
N PHE A 58 8.04 -8.55 14.13
CA PHE A 58 6.65 -8.94 14.27
C PHE A 58 6.38 -10.31 13.65
N TYR A 59 5.41 -11.01 14.24
CA TYR A 59 4.87 -12.26 13.74
C TYR A 59 3.36 -12.28 13.96
N THR A 60 2.61 -12.58 12.89
CA THR A 60 1.15 -12.74 12.94
C THR A 60 0.78 -14.09 12.35
N ARG A 61 -0.02 -14.83 13.10
CA ARG A 61 -0.67 -16.07 12.68
C ARG A 61 -2.15 -15.81 12.48
N LEU A 62 -2.64 -16.18 11.29
CA LEU A 62 -4.05 -16.17 10.94
C LEU A 62 -4.55 -17.61 10.82
N SER A 63 -5.72 -17.89 11.36
CA SER A 63 -6.41 -19.17 11.23
C SER A 63 -7.77 -18.96 10.60
N ASP A 64 -8.21 -19.91 9.77
CA ASP A 64 -9.49 -19.83 9.06
C ASP A 64 -9.62 -18.54 8.23
N VAL A 65 -8.54 -18.10 7.55
CA VAL A 65 -8.51 -16.84 6.78
C VAL A 65 -9.63 -16.80 5.74
N PHE A 66 -10.23 -15.62 5.56
CA PHE A 66 -11.22 -15.45 4.52
C PHE A 66 -10.54 -15.33 3.16
N VAL A 67 -10.92 -16.23 2.27
CA VAL A 67 -10.51 -16.19 0.86
C VAL A 67 -11.74 -16.03 -0.02
N LEU A 68 -11.56 -15.36 -1.15
CA LEU A 68 -12.56 -15.26 -2.21
C LEU A 68 -12.12 -16.17 -3.35
N GLU A 69 -12.96 -17.12 -3.67
CA GLU A 69 -12.80 -18.03 -4.81
C GLU A 69 -13.80 -17.66 -5.89
N ASN A 70 -13.36 -17.57 -7.13
CA ASN A 70 -14.26 -17.45 -8.27
C ASN A 70 -14.89 -18.84 -8.52
N ILE A 71 -16.20 -18.94 -8.35
CA ILE A 71 -16.96 -20.20 -8.52
C ILE A 71 -17.79 -20.23 -9.80
N GLY A 72 -17.60 -19.28 -10.71
CA GLY A 72 -18.25 -19.24 -12.01
C GLY A 72 -19.00 -17.96 -12.30
N GLU A 73 -19.90 -18.03 -13.25
CA GLU A 73 -20.72 -16.92 -13.73
C GLU A 73 -22.18 -17.31 -13.79
N ARG A 74 -23.08 -16.40 -13.48
CA ARG A 74 -24.53 -16.55 -13.60
C ARG A 74 -25.14 -15.28 -14.18
N ASP A 75 -25.79 -15.37 -15.31
CA ASP A 75 -26.46 -14.26 -16.02
C ASP A 75 -25.51 -13.09 -16.33
N GLY A 76 -24.26 -13.37 -16.70
CA GLY A 76 -23.24 -12.34 -16.98
C GLY A 76 -22.64 -11.69 -15.72
N ILE A 77 -22.94 -12.23 -14.53
CA ILE A 77 -22.42 -11.74 -13.24
C ILE A 77 -21.42 -12.76 -12.70
N LEU A 78 -20.22 -12.31 -12.40
CA LEU A 78 -19.17 -13.12 -11.77
C LEU A 78 -19.59 -13.51 -10.34
N ILE A 79 -19.62 -14.80 -10.04
CA ILE A 79 -19.94 -15.32 -8.72
C ILE A 79 -18.66 -15.68 -7.99
N LYS A 80 -18.47 -15.07 -6.82
CA LYS A 80 -17.35 -15.37 -5.91
C LYS A 80 -17.91 -15.96 -4.61
N GLU A 81 -17.26 -16.97 -4.08
CA GLU A 81 -17.60 -17.50 -2.76
C GLU A 81 -16.58 -17.05 -1.72
N ARG A 82 -17.06 -16.49 -0.61
CA ARG A 82 -16.25 -16.24 0.57
C ARG A 82 -16.25 -17.47 1.46
N ARG A 83 -15.10 -18.10 1.61
CA ARG A 83 -14.89 -19.31 2.42
C ARG A 83 -13.67 -19.16 3.32
N ASN A 84 -13.48 -20.09 4.24
CA ASN A 84 -12.24 -20.17 4.99
C ASN A 84 -11.17 -20.91 4.18
N GLY A 85 -10.00 -20.33 4.12
CA GLY A 85 -8.78 -20.96 3.63
C GLY A 85 -7.99 -21.62 4.74
N SER A 86 -6.76 -22.07 4.43
CA SER A 86 -5.91 -22.89 5.32
C SER A 86 -5.37 -22.09 6.49
N GLY A 87 -5.24 -20.93 6.55
CA GLY A 87 -4.51 -20.10 7.50
C GLY A 87 -3.32 -19.44 6.82
N ALA A 88 -2.76 -18.47 7.49
CA ALA A 88 -1.65 -17.70 6.95
C ALA A 88 -0.72 -17.21 8.05
N LYS A 89 0.48 -16.83 7.66
CA LYS A 89 1.47 -16.22 8.54
C LYS A 89 2.15 -15.06 7.85
N VAL A 90 2.38 -14.02 8.66
CA VAL A 90 3.15 -12.85 8.28
C VAL A 90 4.24 -12.66 9.33
N LEU A 91 5.47 -12.55 8.90
CA LEU A 91 6.59 -12.23 9.77
C LEU A 91 7.46 -11.18 9.10
N GLY A 92 8.07 -10.32 9.91
CA GLY A 92 8.88 -9.25 9.34
C GLY A 92 9.67 -8.48 10.38
N LEU A 93 10.46 -7.56 9.83
CA LEU A 93 11.27 -6.60 10.55
C LEU A 93 11.01 -5.22 9.96
N SER A 94 10.66 -4.27 10.81
CA SER A 94 10.57 -2.85 10.48
C SER A 94 11.70 -2.10 11.14
N MET A 95 12.32 -1.19 10.40
CA MET A 95 13.36 -0.30 10.90
C MET A 95 13.01 1.13 10.52
N GLU A 96 13.06 2.04 11.47
CA GLU A 96 12.86 3.47 11.26
C GLU A 96 14.01 4.27 11.86
N GLY A 97 14.52 5.22 11.11
CA GLY A 97 15.53 6.17 11.56
C GLY A 97 15.05 7.62 11.41
N LYS A 98 15.28 8.43 12.44
CA LYS A 98 15.07 9.88 12.40
C LYS A 98 16.37 10.57 12.76
N MET A 99 16.69 11.62 12.04
CA MET A 99 17.84 12.45 12.31
C MET A 99 17.48 13.92 12.16
N ALA A 100 17.90 14.74 13.10
CA ALA A 100 17.82 16.19 12.99
C ALA A 100 19.17 16.81 13.32
N TYR A 101 19.55 17.81 12.55
CA TYR A 101 20.73 18.65 12.80
C TYR A 101 20.30 20.10 12.92
N LEU A 102 20.23 20.62 14.15
CA LEU A 102 19.70 21.95 14.48
C LEU A 102 18.29 22.11 13.82
N SER A 103 18.03 23.30 13.26
CA SER A 103 16.87 23.56 12.39
C SER A 103 17.21 23.46 10.90
N LEU A 104 18.44 23.02 10.57
CA LEU A 104 19.00 23.03 9.22
C LEU A 104 18.56 21.82 8.41
N PHE A 105 18.55 20.64 9.03
CA PHE A 105 18.28 19.39 8.33
C PHE A 105 17.47 18.42 9.18
N GLN A 106 16.50 17.78 8.56
CA GLN A 106 15.71 16.71 9.16
C GLN A 106 15.58 15.57 8.13
N LEU A 107 15.74 14.34 8.59
CA LEU A 107 15.57 13.12 7.82
C LEU A 107 14.77 12.13 8.64
N GLN A 108 13.79 11.51 8.02
CA GLN A 108 13.11 10.31 8.51
C GLN A 108 13.10 9.29 7.39
N ALA A 109 13.44 8.06 7.69
CA ALA A 109 13.38 6.95 6.73
C ALA A 109 12.95 5.68 7.45
N GLY A 110 12.16 4.87 6.77
CA GLY A 110 11.72 3.58 7.27
C GLY A 110 11.71 2.52 6.17
N VAL A 111 12.03 1.29 6.54
CA VAL A 111 11.95 0.11 5.67
C VAL A 111 11.35 -1.06 6.43
N THR A 112 10.48 -1.79 5.77
CA THR A 112 9.92 -3.04 6.25
C THR A 112 10.30 -4.17 5.31
N LEU A 113 10.82 -5.23 5.89
CA LEU A 113 11.09 -6.50 5.23
C LEU A 113 10.15 -7.53 5.82
N GLN A 114 9.33 -8.16 5.00
CA GLN A 114 8.34 -9.11 5.47
C GLN A 114 8.18 -10.30 4.53
N GLN A 115 7.60 -11.37 5.06
CA GLN A 115 7.14 -12.51 4.30
C GLN A 115 5.72 -12.85 4.71
N SER A 116 4.82 -12.94 3.72
CA SER A 116 3.41 -13.26 3.88
C SER A 116 3.05 -14.49 3.07
N ARG A 117 2.56 -15.55 3.72
CA ARG A 117 2.25 -16.83 3.06
C ARG A 117 1.07 -17.51 3.69
N TYR A 118 0.27 -18.16 2.87
CA TYR A 118 -0.68 -19.18 3.30
C TYR A 118 0.07 -20.44 3.78
N ASP A 119 -0.54 -21.22 4.64
CA ASP A 119 0.02 -22.49 5.09
C ASP A 119 0.05 -23.51 3.95
N GLU A 120 -1.06 -23.61 3.23
CA GLU A 120 -1.20 -24.40 2.00
C GLU A 120 -1.51 -23.47 0.83
N PRO A 121 -1.23 -23.87 -0.43
CA PRO A 121 -1.61 -23.10 -1.60
C PRO A 121 -3.13 -22.90 -1.65
N GLU A 122 -3.58 -21.65 -1.78
CA GLU A 122 -4.99 -21.30 -1.88
C GLU A 122 -5.43 -21.17 -3.33
N LYS A 123 -6.57 -21.80 -3.64
CA LYS A 123 -7.20 -21.68 -4.93
C LYS A 123 -7.92 -20.34 -5.02
N TRP A 124 -7.60 -19.57 -6.04
CA TRP A 124 -8.12 -18.21 -6.25
C TRP A 124 -8.83 -18.09 -7.63
N SER A 125 -8.67 -19.07 -8.51
CA SER A 125 -9.20 -19.13 -9.87
C SER A 125 -9.47 -20.57 -10.25
N GLU A 126 -10.38 -20.78 -11.23
CA GLU A 126 -10.65 -22.08 -11.83
C GLU A 126 -9.56 -22.48 -12.84
N THR A 127 -8.90 -21.51 -13.47
CA THR A 127 -7.98 -21.73 -14.59
C THR A 127 -6.51 -21.56 -14.21
N ALA A 128 -6.21 -20.87 -13.11
CA ALA A 128 -4.85 -20.61 -12.66
C ALA A 128 -4.43 -21.55 -11.52
N PRO A 129 -3.11 -21.82 -11.37
CA PRO A 129 -2.58 -22.58 -10.25
C PRO A 129 -2.90 -21.91 -8.90
N ALA A 130 -3.06 -22.75 -7.86
CA ALA A 130 -3.17 -22.27 -6.50
C ALA A 130 -1.87 -21.60 -6.04
N GLU A 131 -1.98 -20.55 -5.22
CA GLU A 131 -0.85 -19.73 -4.80
C GLU A 131 -0.65 -19.78 -3.29
N LYS A 132 0.62 -19.88 -2.89
CA LYS A 132 1.02 -19.86 -1.47
C LYS A 132 1.36 -18.45 -0.98
N LYS A 133 1.72 -17.53 -1.88
CA LYS A 133 1.95 -16.13 -1.55
C LYS A 133 0.62 -15.40 -1.41
N ILE A 134 0.53 -14.55 -0.39
CA ILE A 134 -0.62 -13.66 -0.26
C ILE A 134 -0.52 -12.57 -1.34
N PHE A 135 -1.60 -12.40 -2.09
CA PHE A 135 -1.67 -11.38 -3.13
C PHE A 135 -1.60 -9.96 -2.55
N ARG A 136 -1.10 -9.03 -3.35
CA ARG A 136 -1.02 -7.59 -3.06
C ARG A 136 -0.23 -7.27 -1.80
N THR A 137 0.74 -8.11 -1.47
CA THR A 137 1.58 -7.95 -0.28
C THR A 137 3.04 -7.95 -0.69
N PRO A 138 3.68 -6.77 -0.81
CA PRO A 138 5.10 -6.67 -1.13
C PRO A 138 5.95 -7.18 0.05
N ASN A 139 7.06 -7.88 -0.27
CA ASN A 139 7.99 -8.36 0.75
C ASN A 139 8.90 -7.23 1.29
N THR A 140 9.06 -6.16 0.53
CA THR A 140 9.89 -5.01 0.90
C THR A 140 9.17 -3.73 0.53
N TYR A 141 9.05 -2.81 1.47
CA TYR A 141 8.55 -1.46 1.21
C TYR A 141 9.19 -0.49 2.19
N GLY A 142 9.15 0.78 1.84
CA GLY A 142 9.75 1.79 2.68
C GLY A 142 9.46 3.20 2.20
N TYR A 143 9.91 4.15 3.00
CA TYR A 143 9.73 5.56 2.71
C TYR A 143 10.90 6.38 3.26
N PHE A 144 11.04 7.58 2.75
CA PHE A 144 11.85 8.61 3.41
C PHE A 144 11.23 9.99 3.20
N THR A 145 11.53 10.88 4.13
CA THR A 145 11.31 12.31 4.01
C THR A 145 12.55 13.06 4.50
N ALA A 146 12.99 14.04 3.74
CA ALA A 146 14.11 14.90 4.12
C ALA A 146 13.72 16.36 3.92
N THR A 147 14.07 17.22 4.88
CA THR A 147 13.89 18.66 4.79
C THR A 147 15.21 19.35 5.07
N TYR A 148 15.59 20.25 4.18
CA TYR A 148 16.78 21.07 4.32
C TYR A 148 16.41 22.56 4.26
N THR A 149 16.76 23.30 5.31
CA THR A 149 16.43 24.72 5.50
C THR A 149 17.74 25.52 5.59
N PRO A 150 18.43 25.78 4.47
CA PRO A 150 19.73 26.45 4.47
C PRO A 150 19.70 27.87 5.05
N ILE A 151 18.59 28.54 4.86
CA ILE A 151 18.28 29.85 5.42
C ILE A 151 16.82 29.87 5.86
N LYS A 152 16.48 30.64 6.87
CA LYS A 152 15.14 30.67 7.47
C LYS A 152 13.97 30.70 6.46
N PRO A 153 14.00 31.53 5.39
CA PRO A 153 12.87 31.62 4.47
C PRO A 153 12.84 30.47 3.42
N LEU A 154 13.90 29.70 3.25
CA LEU A 154 13.99 28.68 2.19
C LEU A 154 13.94 27.27 2.76
N SER A 155 13.01 26.47 2.30
CA SER A 155 12.97 25.03 2.59
C SER A 155 12.96 24.19 1.33
N LEU A 156 13.76 23.14 1.33
CA LEU A 156 13.84 22.11 0.30
C LEU A 156 13.36 20.80 0.92
N SER A 157 12.36 20.17 0.33
CA SER A 157 11.84 18.89 0.84
C SER A 157 11.93 17.82 -0.23
N LEU A 158 12.39 16.65 0.19
CA LEU A 158 12.39 15.42 -0.59
C LEU A 158 11.49 14.40 0.12
N SER A 159 10.74 13.64 -0.64
CA SER A 159 9.99 12.50 -0.13
C SER A 159 10.12 11.34 -1.12
N GLY A 160 10.11 10.13 -0.61
CA GLY A 160 10.13 8.96 -1.47
C GLY A 160 9.39 7.79 -0.82
N THR A 161 8.74 7.00 -1.66
CA THR A 161 8.09 5.75 -1.27
C THR A 161 8.56 4.65 -2.21
N TYR A 162 9.06 3.57 -1.62
CA TYR A 162 9.43 2.37 -2.35
C TYR A 162 8.42 1.27 -2.07
N THR A 163 7.90 0.64 -3.12
CA THR A 163 7.05 -0.55 -3.06
C THR A 163 7.70 -1.63 -3.90
N GLY A 164 8.14 -2.70 -3.25
CA GLY A 164 8.75 -3.85 -3.91
C GLY A 164 7.74 -4.65 -4.74
N SER A 165 8.26 -5.54 -5.56
CA SER A 165 7.45 -6.48 -6.35
C SER A 165 6.52 -7.29 -5.43
N MET A 166 5.30 -7.48 -5.88
CA MET A 166 4.28 -8.31 -5.22
C MET A 166 3.53 -9.15 -6.25
N LEU A 167 2.90 -10.22 -5.77
CA LEU A 167 2.03 -11.04 -6.60
C LEU A 167 0.63 -10.39 -6.68
N VAL A 168 0.09 -10.26 -7.88
CA VAL A 168 -1.27 -9.75 -8.11
C VAL A 168 -2.04 -10.69 -9.02
N GLN A 169 -3.36 -10.69 -8.86
CA GLN A 169 -4.28 -11.39 -9.75
C GLN A 169 -4.52 -10.53 -10.99
N HIS A 170 -4.53 -11.16 -12.16
CA HIS A 170 -5.00 -10.60 -13.42
C HIS A 170 -6.03 -11.56 -13.98
N MET A 171 -7.29 -11.15 -13.93
CA MET A 171 -8.43 -11.99 -14.29
C MET A 171 -8.64 -12.00 -15.80
N ALA A 172 -9.17 -13.12 -16.29
CA ALA A 172 -9.55 -13.26 -17.71
C ALA A 172 -10.61 -12.21 -18.11
N GLY A 173 -10.61 -11.91 -19.40
CA GLY A 173 -11.43 -10.89 -20.04
C GLY A 173 -10.59 -10.23 -21.12
N TYR A 174 -9.78 -9.25 -20.76
CA TYR A 174 -8.79 -8.64 -21.64
C TYR A 174 -7.66 -9.63 -22.02
N ILE A 175 -7.32 -10.52 -21.11
CA ILE A 175 -6.42 -11.66 -21.33
C ILE A 175 -7.22 -12.97 -21.42
N ASP A 176 -6.68 -13.99 -22.08
CA ASP A 176 -7.40 -15.25 -22.37
C ASP A 176 -7.72 -16.07 -21.12
N LYS A 177 -6.93 -15.96 -20.04
CA LYS A 177 -7.07 -16.76 -18.80
C LYS A 177 -6.53 -16.04 -17.61
N ASP A 178 -6.99 -16.41 -16.41
CA ASP A 178 -6.50 -15.87 -15.16
C ASP A 178 -5.01 -16.18 -14.97
N VAL A 179 -4.24 -15.17 -14.57
CA VAL A 179 -2.78 -15.28 -14.35
C VAL A 179 -2.38 -14.59 -13.05
N ALA A 180 -1.51 -15.24 -12.27
CA ALA A 180 -0.82 -14.59 -11.18
C ALA A 180 0.44 -13.88 -11.70
N VAL A 181 0.49 -12.56 -11.57
CA VAL A 181 1.55 -11.72 -12.12
C VAL A 181 2.41 -11.17 -11.00
N ASN A 182 3.74 -11.31 -11.12
CA ASN A 182 4.66 -10.56 -10.26
C ASN A 182 4.82 -9.15 -10.84
N THR A 183 4.44 -8.14 -10.04
CA THR A 183 4.59 -6.74 -10.45
C THR A 183 6.07 -6.36 -10.50
N ARG A 184 6.38 -5.28 -11.20
CA ARG A 184 7.64 -4.57 -10.98
C ARG A 184 7.60 -3.83 -9.64
N ASP A 185 8.74 -3.41 -9.16
CA ASP A 185 8.86 -2.47 -8.06
C ASP A 185 8.63 -1.02 -8.51
N PHE A 186 8.26 -0.17 -7.58
CA PHE A 186 8.03 1.26 -7.81
C PHE A 186 8.80 2.10 -6.81
N PHE A 187 9.38 3.16 -7.30
CA PHE A 187 9.96 4.20 -6.47
C PHE A 187 9.38 5.56 -6.88
N ASP A 188 8.44 6.04 -6.07
CA ASP A 188 7.84 7.36 -6.23
C ASP A 188 8.62 8.38 -5.40
N MET A 189 9.19 9.39 -6.05
CA MET A 189 9.95 10.45 -5.39
C MET A 189 9.36 11.81 -5.71
N GLY A 190 9.17 12.63 -4.68
CA GLY A 190 8.73 14.01 -4.78
C GLY A 190 9.81 14.99 -4.33
N VAL A 191 9.82 16.16 -4.97
CA VAL A 191 10.69 17.30 -4.63
C VAL A 191 9.82 18.55 -4.48
N LYS A 192 10.01 19.30 -3.40
CA LYS A 192 9.33 20.57 -3.17
C LYS A 192 10.33 21.62 -2.72
N VAL A 193 10.18 22.83 -3.24
CA VAL A 193 10.86 24.05 -2.79
C VAL A 193 9.79 24.99 -2.26
N ALA A 194 10.04 25.61 -1.12
CA ALA A 194 9.19 26.66 -0.57
C ALA A 194 10.00 27.83 -0.06
N TYR A 195 9.49 29.04 -0.26
CA TYR A 195 10.12 30.26 0.19
C TYR A 195 9.11 31.16 0.90
N ASP A 196 9.45 31.60 2.13
CA ASP A 196 8.62 32.44 2.98
C ASP A 196 9.02 33.91 2.82
N PHE A 197 8.06 34.76 2.45
CA PHE A 197 8.19 36.21 2.35
C PHE A 197 7.43 36.85 3.50
N LYS A 198 8.04 37.79 4.18
CA LYS A 198 7.34 38.70 5.09
C LYS A 198 6.81 39.89 4.31
N LEU A 199 5.51 39.97 4.11
CA LEU A 199 4.87 41.06 3.36
C LEU A 199 4.61 42.31 4.24
N TYR A 200 4.12 42.10 5.44
CA TYR A 200 3.80 43.16 6.39
C TYR A 200 3.81 42.57 7.81
N LYS A 201 3.86 43.42 8.84
CA LYS A 201 4.08 43.07 10.26
C LYS A 201 3.58 41.69 10.74
N SER A 202 2.40 41.27 10.32
CA SER A 202 1.78 39.99 10.70
C SER A 202 1.31 39.16 9.51
N VAL A 203 1.71 39.50 8.27
CA VAL A 203 1.31 38.76 7.06
C VAL A 203 2.54 38.10 6.45
N ASP A 204 2.51 36.77 6.44
CA ASP A 204 3.53 35.94 5.79
C ASP A 204 2.94 35.33 4.51
N LEU A 205 3.70 35.35 3.43
CA LEU A 205 3.42 34.73 2.15
C LEU A 205 4.41 33.60 1.90
N GLN A 206 3.93 32.38 1.73
CA GLN A 206 4.77 31.28 1.25
C GLN A 206 4.44 30.97 -0.21
N LEU A 207 5.46 30.97 -1.04
CA LEU A 207 5.41 30.43 -2.39
C LEU A 207 6.08 29.04 -2.39
N SER A 208 5.45 28.08 -3.06
CA SER A 208 5.99 26.75 -3.19
C SER A 208 5.81 26.20 -4.60
N ALA A 209 6.74 25.38 -5.04
CA ALA A 209 6.66 24.64 -6.28
C ALA A 209 7.32 23.26 -6.10
N GLY A 210 6.92 22.30 -6.92
CA GLY A 210 7.49 20.97 -6.82
C GLY A 210 7.11 20.04 -7.96
N VAL A 211 7.69 18.86 -7.88
CA VAL A 211 7.47 17.75 -8.80
C VAL A 211 7.13 16.52 -7.98
N GLN A 212 6.06 15.85 -8.30
CA GLN A 212 5.71 14.53 -7.80
C GLN A 212 6.10 13.49 -8.83
N ASN A 213 6.46 12.30 -8.37
CA ASN A 213 6.86 11.19 -9.21
C ASN A 213 7.97 11.58 -10.21
N VAL A 214 9.09 12.09 -9.68
CA VAL A 214 10.24 12.59 -10.46
C VAL A 214 10.72 11.57 -11.48
N PHE A 215 10.70 10.28 -11.15
CA PHE A 215 11.16 9.20 -12.03
C PHE A 215 10.08 8.71 -13.00
N ASN A 216 8.88 9.27 -12.95
CA ASN A 216 7.76 8.85 -13.78
C ASN A 216 7.46 7.34 -13.66
N ALA A 217 7.59 6.81 -12.43
CA ALA A 217 7.37 5.41 -12.11
C ALA A 217 5.90 5.16 -11.79
N TYR A 218 5.12 4.73 -12.78
CA TYR A 218 3.69 4.45 -12.64
C TYR A 218 3.33 3.17 -13.39
N GLN A 219 2.21 2.57 -13.04
CA GLN A 219 1.68 1.45 -13.78
C GLN A 219 1.22 1.93 -15.17
N ASN A 220 1.64 1.25 -16.23
CA ASN A 220 1.33 1.60 -17.62
C ASN A 220 0.84 0.41 -18.46
N ASP A 221 0.52 -0.70 -17.80
CA ASP A 221 0.01 -1.96 -18.38
C ASP A 221 -1.45 -2.22 -17.97
N PHE A 222 -2.25 -1.16 -17.84
CA PHE A 222 -3.67 -1.28 -17.56
C PHE A 222 -4.40 -1.93 -18.71
N ASP A 223 -5.32 -2.81 -18.38
CA ASP A 223 -6.29 -3.30 -19.35
C ASP A 223 -7.16 -2.19 -19.90
N GLN A 224 -7.64 -2.36 -21.12
CA GLN A 224 -8.46 -1.40 -21.83
C GLN A 224 -9.74 -2.04 -22.36
N GLY A 225 -10.77 -1.21 -22.60
CA GLY A 225 -12.02 -1.65 -23.17
C GLY A 225 -13.01 -2.21 -22.14
N VAL A 226 -14.05 -2.86 -22.64
CA VAL A 226 -15.18 -3.34 -21.83
C VAL A 226 -14.85 -4.61 -21.05
N GLU A 227 -13.91 -5.41 -21.54
CA GLU A 227 -13.50 -6.69 -20.95
C GLU A 227 -12.27 -6.57 -20.04
N ARG A 228 -11.86 -5.33 -19.71
CA ARG A 228 -10.74 -5.09 -18.83
C ARG A 228 -10.95 -5.66 -17.42
N ASP A 229 -9.91 -6.21 -16.82
CA ASP A 229 -9.90 -6.45 -15.39
C ASP A 229 -9.68 -5.13 -14.64
N SER A 230 -10.76 -4.53 -14.14
CA SER A 230 -10.72 -3.31 -13.34
C SER A 230 -10.02 -3.49 -12.00
N GLY A 231 -9.81 -4.70 -11.54
CA GLY A 231 -9.04 -5.06 -10.38
C GLY A 231 -7.53 -5.09 -10.62
N TYR A 232 -7.06 -5.12 -11.88
CA TYR A 232 -5.64 -5.16 -12.22
C TYR A 232 -4.98 -3.78 -12.09
N ILE A 233 -5.03 -3.22 -10.88
CA ILE A 233 -4.40 -1.96 -10.48
C ILE A 233 -3.46 -2.25 -9.32
N TYR A 234 -2.16 -2.00 -9.45
CA TYR A 234 -1.16 -2.42 -8.47
C TYR A 234 -0.04 -1.39 -8.22
N GLY A 235 0.08 -0.36 -9.02
CA GLY A 235 1.11 0.67 -8.92
C GLY A 235 0.54 2.08 -8.83
N PRO A 236 1.41 3.09 -8.73
CA PRO A 236 0.99 4.48 -8.83
C PRO A 236 0.24 4.71 -10.14
N ALA A 237 -0.94 5.31 -10.06
CA ALA A 237 -1.79 5.56 -11.23
C ALA A 237 -1.45 6.89 -11.92
N ALA A 238 -0.77 7.80 -11.23
CA ALA A 238 -0.45 9.13 -11.74
C ALA A 238 0.99 9.21 -12.25
N PRO A 239 1.20 9.71 -13.49
CA PRO A 239 2.52 10.01 -13.99
C PRO A 239 3.14 11.20 -13.25
N ARG A 240 4.36 11.59 -13.66
CA ARG A 240 5.00 12.81 -13.16
C ARG A 240 4.08 14.00 -13.27
N SER A 241 3.95 14.73 -12.18
CA SER A 241 3.15 15.95 -12.12
C SER A 241 3.92 17.11 -11.50
N TYR A 242 3.55 18.32 -11.87
CA TYR A 242 4.14 19.56 -11.36
C TYR A 242 3.06 20.32 -10.61
N PHE A 243 3.45 20.98 -9.52
CA PHE A 243 2.53 21.80 -8.76
C PHE A 243 3.16 23.11 -8.31
N ALA A 244 2.34 24.11 -8.13
CA ALA A 244 2.71 25.35 -7.48
C ALA A 244 1.62 25.72 -6.43
N GLY A 245 2.03 26.38 -5.38
CA GLY A 245 1.13 26.73 -4.29
C GLY A 245 1.47 28.08 -3.67
N ILE A 246 0.43 28.75 -3.18
CA ILE A 246 0.51 30.03 -2.45
C ILE A 246 -0.20 29.82 -1.11
N LYS A 247 0.46 30.18 -0.01
CA LYS A 247 -0.12 30.18 1.33
C LYS A 247 0.05 31.56 1.95
N ILE A 248 -1.02 32.13 2.47
CA ILE A 248 -1.01 33.39 3.20
C ILE A 248 -1.38 33.09 4.65
N SER A 249 -0.59 33.59 5.59
CA SER A 249 -0.82 33.45 7.02
C SER A 249 -0.80 34.83 7.67
N TYR A 250 -1.66 35.09 8.66
CA TYR A 250 -1.80 36.35 9.39
C TYR A 250 -1.98 36.08 10.88
#